data_a076253215cd3874347843dd215bbc0a
#
_entry.id   a076253215cd3874347843dd215bbc0a
#
_cell.length_a   1.000
_cell.length_b   1.000
_cell.length_c   1.000
_cell.angle_alpha   90.00
_cell.angle_beta   90.00
_cell.angle_gamma   90.00
#
_symmetry.space_group_name_H-M   'P 1'
#
loop_
_entity.id
_entity.type
_entity.pdbx_description
1 polymer ?
#
loop_
_entity_poly.entity_id
_entity_poly.type
_entity_poly.pdbx_seq_one_letter_code
_entity_poly.pdbx_strand_id
1 'polypeptide(L)'
;MKNFYIAKSRRLRGTKYTSRVENQGVTSYTVYNHMLLPASFGSIEDLYFHLKEHVQVWDAAVQRQLEISGKDSSKLVQLMTCRDLSNAKEGRCYYCPIIDNKGGIINDPV
;
A
#
# COMPACT_ATOMS: atom_id res chain seq x y z
N MET A 1 -28.62 5.32 -1.80
CA MET A 1 -27.50 4.51 -2.34
C MET A 1 -27.30 3.33 -1.38
N LYS A 2 -27.30 2.08 -1.86
CA LYS A 2 -27.05 0.92 -0.97
C LYS A 2 -25.57 0.91 -0.62
N ASN A 3 -25.25 1.07 0.67
CA ASN A 3 -23.88 0.92 1.14
C ASN A 3 -23.51 -0.57 1.13
N PHE A 4 -22.54 -0.93 0.32
CA PHE A 4 -21.98 -2.27 0.35
C PHE A 4 -20.86 -2.31 1.40
N TYR A 5 -21.05 -3.08 2.46
CA TYR A 5 -20.05 -3.29 3.49
C TYR A 5 -19.29 -4.58 3.19
N ILE A 6 -17.97 -4.52 3.22
CA ILE A 6 -17.14 -5.71 3.21
C ILE A 6 -17.16 -6.30 4.62
N ALA A 7 -17.71 -7.50 4.76
CA ALA A 7 -17.68 -8.22 6.04
C ALA A 7 -16.25 -8.64 6.39
N LYS A 8 -15.85 -8.46 7.65
CA LYS A 8 -14.59 -9.01 8.16
C LYS A 8 -14.65 -10.53 8.08
N SER A 9 -13.73 -11.14 7.35
CA SER A 9 -13.62 -12.58 7.19
C SER A 9 -12.23 -13.07 7.62
N ARG A 10 -12.10 -14.37 7.87
CA ARG A 10 -10.80 -14.98 8.19
C ARG A 10 -9.75 -14.83 7.07
N ARG A 11 -10.19 -14.54 5.84
CA ARG A 11 -9.32 -14.33 4.67
C ARG A 11 -8.86 -12.89 4.54
N LEU A 12 -9.53 -11.95 5.22
CA LEU A 12 -9.17 -10.53 5.24
C LEU A 12 -8.55 -10.20 6.59
N ARG A 13 -7.32 -9.77 6.55
CA ARG A 13 -6.56 -9.39 7.75
C ARG A 13 -6.72 -7.89 8.00
N GLY A 14 -6.70 -7.52 9.26
CA GLY A 14 -6.50 -6.12 9.64
C GLY A 14 -5.00 -5.79 9.71
N THR A 15 -4.68 -4.50 9.78
CA THR A 15 -3.35 -4.00 10.13
C THR A 15 -3.21 -3.91 11.66
N LYS A 16 -2.02 -3.58 12.14
CA LYS A 16 -1.80 -3.27 13.57
C LYS A 16 -2.55 -2.01 14.02
N TYR A 17 -3.03 -1.20 13.08
CA TYR A 17 -3.71 0.06 13.33
C TYR A 17 -5.22 -0.02 13.10
N THR A 18 -5.76 -1.15 12.66
CA THR A 18 -7.19 -1.30 12.32
C THR A 18 -8.12 -0.82 13.44
N SER A 19 -7.85 -1.17 14.71
CA SER A 19 -8.67 -0.72 15.83
C SER A 19 -8.61 0.81 16.02
N ARG A 20 -7.47 1.43 15.77
CA ARG A 20 -7.33 2.90 15.85
C ARG A 20 -8.08 3.59 14.71
N VAL A 21 -8.02 3.01 13.52
CA VAL A 21 -8.78 3.48 12.34
C VAL A 21 -10.28 3.38 12.61
N GLU A 22 -10.75 2.27 13.19
CA GLU A 22 -12.15 2.08 13.57
C GLU A 22 -12.61 3.14 14.58
N ASN A 23 -11.79 3.46 15.58
CA ASN A 23 -12.06 4.50 16.56
C ASN A 23 -12.14 5.92 15.97
N GLN A 24 -11.57 6.13 14.77
CA GLN A 24 -11.71 7.39 14.02
C GLN A 24 -12.98 7.45 13.16
N GLY A 25 -13.85 6.45 13.25
CA GLY A 25 -15.13 6.47 12.54
C GLY A 25 -15.04 6.13 11.06
N VAL A 26 -14.19 5.16 10.70
CA VAL A 26 -14.15 4.65 9.32
C VAL A 26 -15.53 4.16 8.88
N THR A 27 -15.97 4.61 7.72
CA THR A 27 -17.31 4.30 7.18
C THR A 27 -17.27 3.24 6.08
N SER A 28 -16.12 3.03 5.44
CA SER A 28 -15.97 1.97 4.44
C SER A 28 -14.53 1.48 4.34
N TYR A 29 -14.39 0.24 3.85
CA TYR A 29 -13.13 -0.41 3.55
C TYR A 29 -13.07 -0.86 2.10
N THR A 30 -11.88 -0.89 1.54
CA THR A 30 -11.54 -1.70 0.39
C THR A 30 -10.55 -2.79 0.80
N VAL A 31 -10.21 -3.69 -0.13
CA VAL A 31 -9.23 -4.75 0.11
C VAL A 31 -7.98 -4.47 -0.72
N TYR A 32 -6.84 -4.44 -0.07
CA TYR A 32 -5.55 -4.33 -0.72
C TYR A 32 -4.58 -5.33 -0.07
N ASN A 33 -3.88 -6.09 -0.87
CA ASN A 33 -2.91 -7.09 -0.39
C ASN A 33 -3.50 -8.07 0.66
N HIS A 34 -4.75 -8.53 0.44
CA HIS A 34 -5.53 -9.37 1.37
C HIS A 34 -5.77 -8.75 2.76
N MET A 35 -5.73 -7.43 2.85
CA MET A 35 -5.94 -6.70 4.08
C MET A 35 -7.03 -5.64 3.90
N LEU A 36 -7.71 -5.29 5.00
CA LEU A 36 -8.65 -4.19 5.03
C LEU A 36 -7.89 -2.87 4.94
N LEU A 37 -8.16 -2.09 3.90
CA LEU A 37 -7.65 -0.74 3.73
C LEU A 37 -8.81 0.24 3.95
N PRO A 38 -8.74 1.17 4.92
CA PRO A 38 -9.77 2.17 5.11
C PRO A 38 -9.90 3.04 3.86
N ALA A 39 -11.14 3.22 3.39
CA ALA A 39 -11.43 3.93 2.15
C ALA A 39 -12.17 5.26 2.39
N SER A 40 -12.95 5.37 3.47
CA SER A 40 -13.70 6.59 3.76
C SER A 40 -13.96 6.75 5.25
N PHE A 41 -14.06 8.03 5.69
CA PHE A 41 -14.39 8.43 7.07
C PHE A 41 -15.59 9.39 7.11
N GLY A 42 -16.26 9.63 6.00
CA GLY A 42 -17.40 10.54 5.92
C GLY A 42 -17.73 10.98 4.50
N SER A 43 -18.23 12.20 4.37
CA SER A 43 -18.48 12.83 3.07
C SER A 43 -17.19 13.01 2.29
N ILE A 44 -17.19 12.63 1.01
CA ILE A 44 -16.04 12.81 0.12
C ILE A 44 -15.70 14.29 -0.03
N GLU A 45 -16.71 15.16 -0.08
CA GLU A 45 -16.54 16.60 -0.21
C GLU A 45 -15.84 17.18 1.02
N ASP A 46 -16.30 16.84 2.23
CA ASP A 46 -15.66 17.29 3.47
C ASP A 46 -14.21 16.81 3.59
N LEU A 47 -13.96 15.55 3.23
CA LEU A 47 -12.62 14.97 3.25
C LEU A 47 -11.69 15.64 2.23
N TYR A 48 -12.24 16.00 1.05
CA TYR A 48 -11.46 16.72 0.04
C TYR A 48 -11.02 18.11 0.52
N PHE A 49 -11.95 18.89 1.07
CA PHE A 49 -11.60 20.22 1.60
C PHE A 49 -10.69 20.12 2.82
N HIS A 50 -10.91 19.14 3.70
CA HIS A 50 -9.99 18.88 4.81
C HIS A 50 -8.56 18.62 4.32
N LEU A 51 -8.38 17.81 3.25
CA LEU A 51 -7.07 17.55 2.67
C LEU A 51 -6.41 18.83 2.09
N LYS A 52 -7.20 19.78 1.62
CA LYS A 52 -6.67 21.06 1.07
C LYS A 52 -6.17 22.02 2.15
N GLU A 53 -6.73 21.94 3.35
CA GLU A 53 -6.50 22.90 4.44
C GLU A 53 -5.70 22.30 5.60
N HIS A 54 -5.69 20.98 5.74
CA HIS A 54 -5.15 20.27 6.88
C HIS A 54 -4.29 19.08 6.46
N VAL A 55 -3.52 18.55 7.43
CA VAL A 55 -2.76 17.30 7.26
C VAL A 55 -3.67 16.10 7.50
N GLN A 56 -3.52 15.07 6.66
CA GLN A 56 -4.17 13.79 6.86
C GLN A 56 -3.14 12.68 7.13
N VAL A 57 -3.52 11.72 7.98
CA VAL A 57 -2.72 10.55 8.30
C VAL A 57 -3.44 9.31 7.77
N TRP A 58 -2.71 8.47 7.07
CA TRP A 58 -3.25 7.28 6.42
C TRP A 58 -2.61 6.01 6.99
N ASP A 59 -3.43 4.98 7.23
CA ASP A 59 -2.91 3.65 7.52
C ASP A 59 -2.47 2.97 6.21
N ALA A 60 -1.19 3.04 5.92
CA ALA A 60 -0.59 2.39 4.76
C ALA A 60 0.05 1.03 5.09
N ALA A 61 -0.23 0.44 6.27
CA ALA A 61 0.40 -0.81 6.70
C ALA A 61 -0.02 -2.05 5.89
N VAL A 62 -0.98 -1.91 4.98
CA VAL A 62 -1.32 -2.91 3.96
C VAL A 62 -0.22 -3.05 2.90
N GLN A 63 0.61 -2.02 2.72
CA GLN A 63 1.81 -2.04 1.88
C GLN A 63 2.94 -2.65 2.68
N ARG A 64 3.23 -3.93 2.41
CA ARG A 64 4.24 -4.66 3.16
C ARG A 64 5.64 -4.27 2.72
N GLN A 65 6.57 -4.31 3.68
CA GLN A 65 7.98 -4.11 3.45
C GLN A 65 8.69 -5.45 3.42
N LEU A 66 9.64 -5.58 2.50
CA LEU A 66 10.55 -6.71 2.38
C LEU A 66 11.97 -6.17 2.42
N GLU A 67 12.74 -6.60 3.42
CA GLU A 67 14.15 -6.30 3.48
C GLU A 67 14.93 -7.34 2.67
N ILE A 68 15.81 -6.86 1.78
CA ILE A 68 16.73 -7.69 1.02
C ILE A 68 18.13 -7.24 1.38
N SER A 69 18.87 -8.06 2.11
CA SER A 69 20.20 -7.74 2.63
C SER A 69 21.27 -8.75 2.16
N GLY A 70 22.53 -8.35 2.25
CA GLY A 70 23.69 -9.16 1.87
C GLY A 70 24.45 -8.59 0.67
N LYS A 71 25.63 -9.16 0.40
CA LYS A 71 26.56 -8.65 -0.62
C LYS A 71 26.00 -8.64 -2.06
N ASP A 72 25.04 -9.51 -2.36
CA ASP A 72 24.44 -9.64 -3.69
C ASP A 72 22.99 -9.11 -3.74
N SER A 73 22.50 -8.41 -2.69
CA SER A 73 21.14 -7.88 -2.62
C SER A 73 20.78 -7.00 -3.81
N SER A 74 21.64 -6.05 -4.17
CA SER A 74 21.44 -5.15 -5.31
C SER A 74 21.34 -5.90 -6.64
N LYS A 75 22.17 -6.94 -6.81
CA LYS A 75 22.12 -7.78 -8.01
C LYS A 75 20.81 -8.55 -8.11
N LEU A 76 20.34 -9.09 -6.98
CA LEU A 76 19.06 -9.80 -6.93
C LEU A 76 17.90 -8.88 -7.32
N VAL A 77 17.85 -7.67 -6.73
CA VAL A 77 16.80 -6.69 -7.06
C VAL A 77 16.87 -6.31 -8.54
N GLN A 78 18.08 -6.07 -9.08
CA GLN A 78 18.25 -5.74 -10.50
C GLN A 78 17.77 -6.85 -11.43
N LEU A 79 17.90 -8.13 -11.05
CA LEU A 79 17.40 -9.26 -11.83
C LEU A 79 15.85 -9.37 -11.85
N MET A 80 15.19 -8.84 -10.82
CA MET A 80 13.73 -8.92 -10.70
C MET A 80 13.00 -7.78 -11.39
N THR A 81 13.66 -6.65 -11.63
CA THR A 81 13.03 -5.46 -12.21
C THR A 81 13.57 -5.15 -13.59
N CYS A 82 12.71 -4.62 -14.46
CA CYS A 82 13.12 -4.08 -15.76
C CYS A 82 13.74 -2.67 -15.67
N ARG A 83 13.70 -2.04 -14.48
CA ARG A 83 14.31 -0.73 -14.27
C ARG A 83 15.81 -0.87 -14.07
N ASP A 84 16.59 -0.02 -14.74
CA ASP A 84 18.02 0.11 -14.47
C ASP A 84 18.24 0.81 -13.13
N LEU A 85 18.84 0.11 -12.17
CA LEU A 85 19.16 0.57 -10.83
C LEU A 85 20.65 0.86 -10.63
N SER A 86 21.46 0.81 -11.69
CA SER A 86 22.92 1.03 -11.61
C SER A 86 23.32 2.35 -10.97
N ASN A 87 22.47 3.38 -11.09
CA ASN A 87 22.65 4.71 -10.50
C ASN A 87 21.76 4.96 -9.27
N ALA A 88 21.21 3.90 -8.67
CA ALA A 88 20.39 4.04 -7.48
C ALA A 88 21.23 4.57 -6.29
N LYS A 89 20.65 5.49 -5.52
CA LYS A 89 21.31 6.15 -4.39
C LYS A 89 20.60 5.83 -3.09
N GLU A 90 21.34 5.70 -2.02
CA GLU A 90 20.79 5.57 -0.66
C GLU A 90 19.84 6.74 -0.32
N GLY A 91 18.79 6.45 0.43
CA GLY A 91 17.79 7.43 0.85
C GLY A 91 16.86 7.89 -0.27
N ARG A 92 16.87 7.24 -1.44
CA ARG A 92 15.96 7.51 -2.55
C ARG A 92 15.04 6.34 -2.78
N CYS A 93 13.76 6.63 -3.03
CA CYS A 93 12.78 5.65 -3.45
C CYS A 93 12.77 5.51 -4.97
N TYR A 94 12.64 4.27 -5.43
CA TYR A 94 12.58 3.94 -6.86
C TYR A 94 11.44 2.97 -7.09
N TYR A 95 10.53 3.30 -7.98
CA TYR A 95 9.53 2.36 -8.43
C TYR A 95 10.19 1.23 -9.22
N CYS A 96 10.05 -0.01 -8.76
CA CYS A 96 10.75 -1.18 -9.27
C CYS A 96 9.77 -2.30 -9.64
N PRO A 97 9.05 -2.21 -10.78
CA PRO A 97 8.12 -3.25 -11.16
C PRO A 97 8.82 -4.60 -11.30
N ILE A 98 8.31 -5.60 -10.62
CA ILE A 98 8.76 -6.99 -10.73
C ILE A 98 7.94 -7.64 -11.83
N ILE A 99 8.63 -8.16 -12.82
CA ILE A 99 8.01 -8.71 -14.03
C ILE A 99 8.36 -10.18 -14.23
N ASP A 100 7.50 -10.90 -14.93
CA ASP A 100 7.78 -12.24 -15.42
C ASP A 100 8.51 -12.21 -16.76
N ASN A 101 8.88 -13.38 -17.27
CA ASN A 101 9.59 -13.52 -18.54
C ASN A 101 8.75 -13.20 -19.79
N LYS A 102 7.47 -12.89 -19.62
CA LYS A 102 6.55 -12.48 -20.69
C LYS A 102 6.21 -10.99 -20.61
N GLY A 103 6.80 -10.25 -19.67
CA GLY A 103 6.53 -8.85 -19.42
C GLY A 103 5.28 -8.58 -18.56
N GLY A 104 4.68 -9.61 -17.97
CA GLY A 104 3.58 -9.45 -17.04
C GLY A 104 4.06 -8.93 -15.69
N ILE A 105 3.34 -7.97 -15.09
CA ILE A 105 3.66 -7.45 -13.76
C ILE A 105 3.24 -8.46 -12.69
N ILE A 106 4.21 -8.92 -11.90
CA ILE A 106 3.98 -9.77 -10.72
C ILE A 106 3.70 -8.91 -9.49
N ASN A 107 4.45 -7.82 -9.33
CA ASN A 107 4.31 -6.87 -8.23
C ASN A 107 4.89 -5.51 -8.64
N ASP A 108 4.47 -4.45 -7.95
CA ASP A 108 4.86 -3.07 -8.25
C ASP A 108 5.42 -2.30 -7.05
N PRO A 109 6.49 -2.82 -6.40
CA PRO A 109 7.09 -2.20 -5.24
C PRO A 109 7.80 -0.89 -5.53
N VAL A 110 7.99 -0.13 -4.47
CA VAL A 110 8.88 1.02 -4.37
C VAL A 110 10.02 0.69 -3.42
#